data_ff64985787a9914085dde86648a4168a
#
_entry.id   ff64985787a9914085dde86648a4168a
#
_cell.length_a   1.000
_cell.length_b   1.000
_cell.length_c   1.000
_cell.angle_alpha   90.00
_cell.angle_beta   90.00
_cell.angle_gamma   90.00
#
_symmetry.space_group_name_H-M   'P 1'
#
loop_
_entity.id
_entity.type
_entity.pdbx_description
1 polymer ?
#
loop_
_entity_poly.entity_id
_entity_poly.type
_entity_poly.pdbx_seq_one_letter_code
_entity_poly.pdbx_strand_id
1 'polypeptide(L)'
;MAFTDTSAISGLVQTAYDRYVEFALRSQPMIRAVADKKPVQQAMPGSSVVFSLYNDLSAATSTLTETTDPDAVALSNVDTVSVTLAEYGNAALVTRKLQLFSLSDVDPAVADIIAYNLADSLDVVAQNVLRQGTNVIYGGTRTSTATITASDTIDSADLRKVVAKLRSNKAVPRAGSLYWVGIHPEVSHDLRAESGSIGWRDTHSHTDASLGNLFAGTIGTYEGAFFVENARMFSAKDGADQTALATTAVTVAGTSAGFTFGVASSAVIATRAEVGDKISGTGIASTAKITAISTSGSTTTFTVDVANTAAVTATTVVTVTPVTRVFRTILCGKQALAEAVAQEPGVVIGPVTDKLMRFRPIGWYGVLGWSRYREEALYRIETGSSIAAL
;
A
#
# COMPACT_ATOMS: atom_id res chain seq x y z
N MET A 1 -47.85 -4.42 -46.31
CA MET A 1 -47.11 -5.65 -45.96
C MET A 1 -46.63 -5.51 -44.55
N ALA A 2 -46.98 -6.44 -43.67
CA ALA A 2 -46.41 -6.47 -42.32
C ALA A 2 -45.06 -7.22 -42.40
N PHE A 3 -43.98 -6.57 -42.03
CA PHE A 3 -42.66 -7.18 -41.94
C PHE A 3 -42.51 -7.83 -40.55
N THR A 4 -42.05 -9.08 -40.51
CA THR A 4 -41.63 -9.74 -39.27
C THR A 4 -40.14 -9.36 -39.06
N ASP A 5 -39.89 -8.41 -38.18
CA ASP A 5 -38.56 -7.90 -37.85
C ASP A 5 -38.01 -8.46 -36.52
N THR A 6 -36.79 -8.11 -36.17
CA THR A 6 -36.15 -8.56 -34.92
C THR A 6 -36.85 -8.09 -33.66
N SER A 7 -37.68 -7.03 -33.75
CA SER A 7 -38.50 -6.56 -32.62
C SER A 7 -39.77 -7.38 -32.44
N ALA A 8 -40.32 -7.94 -33.55
CA ALA A 8 -41.51 -8.79 -33.51
C ALA A 8 -41.21 -10.19 -32.93
N ILE A 9 -39.96 -10.66 -33.06
CA ILE A 9 -39.55 -11.98 -32.54
C ILE A 9 -38.29 -11.81 -31.63
N SER A 10 -38.40 -10.94 -30.64
CA SER A 10 -37.30 -10.63 -29.70
C SER A 10 -36.82 -11.85 -28.89
N GLY A 11 -37.67 -12.85 -28.68
CA GLY A 11 -37.31 -14.09 -27.99
C GLY A 11 -36.38 -15.03 -28.78
N LEU A 12 -36.17 -14.78 -30.08
CA LEU A 12 -35.26 -15.57 -30.93
C LEU A 12 -33.91 -14.83 -31.16
N VAL A 13 -33.81 -13.57 -30.75
CA VAL A 13 -32.57 -12.81 -30.88
C VAL A 13 -31.65 -13.21 -29.72
N GLN A 14 -30.67 -14.05 -30.00
CA GLN A 14 -29.62 -14.36 -29.03
C GLN A 14 -28.63 -13.20 -28.91
N THR A 15 -28.39 -12.76 -27.66
CA THR A 15 -27.33 -11.85 -27.36
C THR A 15 -25.99 -12.59 -27.53
N ALA A 16 -25.13 -12.12 -28.43
CA ALA A 16 -23.77 -12.66 -28.54
C ALA A 16 -22.97 -12.23 -27.32
N TYR A 17 -22.55 -13.19 -26.52
CA TYR A 17 -21.62 -12.95 -25.43
C TYR A 17 -20.19 -13.24 -25.91
N ASP A 18 -19.27 -12.39 -25.54
CA ASP A 18 -17.86 -12.63 -25.80
C ASP A 18 -17.36 -13.77 -24.88
N ARG A 19 -16.65 -14.72 -25.46
CA ARG A 19 -16.06 -15.86 -24.74
C ARG A 19 -14.79 -15.47 -23.98
N TYR A 20 -14.22 -14.31 -24.29
CA TYR A 20 -13.00 -13.84 -23.63
C TYR A 20 -13.35 -13.20 -22.30
N VAL A 21 -12.66 -13.67 -21.24
CA VAL A 21 -12.74 -13.06 -19.93
C VAL A 21 -11.69 -11.96 -19.88
N GLU A 22 -12.15 -10.72 -19.84
CA GLU A 22 -11.27 -9.58 -19.59
C GLU A 22 -11.12 -9.35 -18.08
N PHE A 23 -9.87 -9.26 -17.63
CA PHE A 23 -9.59 -8.92 -16.25
C PHE A 23 -9.42 -7.42 -16.10
N ALA A 24 -9.83 -6.88 -14.95
CA ALA A 24 -9.59 -5.49 -14.61
C ALA A 24 -8.08 -5.18 -14.62
N LEU A 25 -7.71 -3.94 -14.93
CA LEU A 25 -6.33 -3.49 -14.87
C LEU A 25 -5.74 -3.73 -13.48
N ARG A 26 -4.59 -4.38 -13.43
CA ARG A 26 -3.93 -4.81 -12.19
C ARG A 26 -2.52 -4.25 -12.12
N SER A 27 -2.15 -3.71 -10.97
CA SER A 27 -0.76 -3.36 -10.69
C SER A 27 0.00 -4.57 -10.16
N GLN A 28 1.28 -4.70 -10.52
CA GLN A 28 2.10 -5.82 -10.04
C GLN A 28 2.49 -5.63 -8.57
N PRO A 29 2.27 -6.62 -7.69
CA PRO A 29 2.81 -6.62 -6.33
C PRO A 29 4.33 -6.78 -6.37
N MET A 30 5.07 -5.91 -5.66
CA MET A 30 6.53 -5.86 -5.73
C MET A 30 7.22 -5.79 -4.37
N ILE A 31 6.50 -5.40 -3.32
CA ILE A 31 7.10 -5.13 -2.01
C ILE A 31 7.62 -6.41 -1.36
N ARG A 32 6.93 -7.55 -1.57
CA ARG A 32 7.40 -8.84 -1.08
C ARG A 32 8.78 -9.22 -1.63
N ALA A 33 9.13 -8.78 -2.85
CA ALA A 33 10.44 -9.04 -3.45
C ALA A 33 11.60 -8.31 -2.73
N VAL A 34 11.27 -7.29 -1.93
CA VAL A 34 12.23 -6.55 -1.11
C VAL A 34 12.52 -7.25 0.22
N ALA A 35 11.67 -8.18 0.66
CA ALA A 35 11.89 -8.93 1.88
C ALA A 35 13.04 -9.93 1.73
N ASP A 36 13.87 -10.01 2.78
CA ASP A 36 14.90 -11.02 2.87
C ASP A 36 14.29 -12.28 3.50
N LYS A 37 14.09 -13.32 2.68
CA LYS A 37 13.51 -14.58 3.10
C LYS A 37 14.46 -15.30 4.03
N LYS A 38 13.97 -15.67 5.20
CA LYS A 38 14.68 -16.50 6.16
C LYS A 38 13.89 -17.81 6.33
N PRO A 39 14.38 -18.93 5.80
CA PRO A 39 13.71 -20.20 5.96
C PRO A 39 13.70 -20.60 7.44
N VAL A 40 12.57 -21.09 7.89
CA VAL A 40 12.42 -21.66 9.21
C VAL A 40 13.06 -23.05 9.21
N GLN A 41 14.15 -23.20 9.95
CA GLN A 41 14.93 -24.47 9.96
C GLN A 41 14.32 -25.58 10.83
N GLN A 42 13.27 -25.28 11.57
CA GLN A 42 12.65 -26.26 12.47
C GLN A 42 11.40 -26.87 11.84
N ALA A 43 11.25 -28.19 12.01
CA ALA A 43 10.06 -28.91 11.56
C ALA A 43 8.76 -28.43 12.23
N MET A 44 8.85 -27.80 13.42
CA MET A 44 7.75 -27.20 14.16
C MET A 44 8.21 -25.82 14.71
N PRO A 45 8.04 -24.74 13.93
CA PRO A 45 8.61 -23.44 14.29
C PRO A 45 7.96 -22.74 15.48
N GLY A 46 6.83 -23.26 15.99
CA GLY A 46 6.03 -22.54 16.99
C GLY A 46 5.29 -21.32 16.39
N SER A 47 4.76 -20.45 17.23
CA SER A 47 4.00 -19.26 16.81
C SER A 47 4.90 -18.07 16.45
N SER A 48 6.18 -18.11 16.78
CA SER A 48 7.15 -17.05 16.48
C SER A 48 8.53 -17.59 16.18
N VAL A 49 9.24 -16.91 15.29
CA VAL A 49 10.63 -17.20 14.92
C VAL A 49 11.50 -16.06 15.42
N VAL A 50 12.55 -16.38 16.16
CA VAL A 50 13.48 -15.40 16.71
C VAL A 50 14.76 -15.42 15.87
N PHE A 51 15.15 -14.24 15.37
CA PHE A 51 16.42 -14.04 14.67
C PHE A 51 17.38 -13.30 15.60
N SER A 52 18.58 -13.86 15.77
CA SER A 52 19.63 -13.23 16.57
C SER A 52 20.53 -12.34 15.71
N LEU A 53 20.77 -11.15 16.19
CA LEU A 53 21.68 -10.16 15.61
C LEU A 53 22.92 -10.06 16.50
N TYR A 54 24.07 -10.37 15.95
CA TYR A 54 25.35 -10.18 16.66
C TYR A 54 25.88 -8.77 16.42
N ASN A 55 26.26 -8.12 17.50
CA ASN A 55 26.89 -6.81 17.44
C ASN A 55 28.41 -6.95 17.38
N ASP A 56 29.06 -6.02 16.69
CA ASP A 56 30.53 -5.99 16.60
C ASP A 56 31.15 -5.63 17.95
N LEU A 57 32.34 -6.15 18.20
CA LEU A 57 33.18 -5.71 19.32
C LEU A 57 33.68 -4.27 19.10
N SER A 58 33.84 -3.54 20.18
CA SER A 58 34.50 -2.24 20.14
C SER A 58 35.93 -2.37 19.60
N ALA A 59 36.38 -1.36 18.84
CA ALA A 59 37.74 -1.36 18.34
C ALA A 59 38.76 -1.37 19.49
N ALA A 60 39.72 -2.27 19.44
CA ALA A 60 40.83 -2.33 20.38
C ALA A 60 41.84 -1.19 20.06
N THR A 61 41.80 -0.11 20.82
CA THR A 61 42.65 1.08 20.63
C THR A 61 43.79 1.17 21.65
N SER A 62 43.78 0.29 22.65
CA SER A 62 44.84 0.24 23.67
C SER A 62 46.03 -0.58 23.18
N THR A 63 47.25 -0.06 23.41
CA THR A 63 48.48 -0.79 23.15
C THR A 63 48.67 -1.91 24.17
N LEU A 64 49.07 -3.06 23.69
CA LEU A 64 49.38 -4.20 24.57
C LEU A 64 50.77 -4.00 25.19
N THR A 65 50.92 -4.44 26.43
CA THR A 65 52.24 -4.52 27.10
C THR A 65 52.80 -5.93 26.92
N GLU A 66 54.11 -6.04 26.68
CA GLU A 66 54.80 -7.28 26.38
C GLU A 66 54.66 -8.33 27.51
N THR A 67 54.49 -7.88 28.74
CA THR A 67 54.53 -8.73 29.94
C THR A 67 53.18 -9.01 30.59
N THR A 68 52.08 -8.47 30.01
CA THR A 68 50.75 -8.60 30.60
C THR A 68 49.82 -9.25 29.60
N ASP A 69 49.19 -10.37 29.99
CA ASP A 69 48.13 -11.01 29.20
C ASP A 69 46.91 -10.08 29.13
N PRO A 70 46.39 -9.77 27.93
CA PRO A 70 45.20 -8.93 27.81
C PRO A 70 43.96 -9.62 28.35
N ASP A 71 43.13 -8.88 29.07
CA ASP A 71 41.86 -9.38 29.55
C ASP A 71 40.94 -9.74 28.38
N ALA A 72 40.30 -10.90 28.48
CA ALA A 72 39.33 -11.34 27.48
C ALA A 72 38.07 -10.47 27.49
N VAL A 73 37.69 -9.96 26.34
CA VAL A 73 36.45 -9.20 26.17
C VAL A 73 35.31 -10.17 25.88
N ALA A 74 34.29 -10.17 26.72
CA ALA A 74 33.08 -10.99 26.48
C ALA A 74 32.27 -10.39 25.32
N LEU A 75 31.79 -11.25 24.43
CA LEU A 75 30.77 -10.89 23.46
C LEU A 75 29.46 -10.62 24.22
N SER A 76 29.16 -9.35 24.42
CA SER A 76 27.90 -8.93 25.03
C SER A 76 26.92 -8.49 23.97
N ASN A 77 25.66 -8.77 24.20
CA ASN A 77 24.48 -8.39 23.44
C ASN A 77 24.31 -9.02 22.07
N VAL A 78 23.50 -10.04 22.07
CA VAL A 78 22.78 -10.53 20.90
C VAL A 78 21.43 -9.83 20.91
N ASP A 79 21.21 -8.89 20.01
CA ASP A 79 19.89 -8.32 19.78
C ASP A 79 19.02 -9.40 19.09
N THR A 80 17.75 -9.46 19.46
CA THR A 80 16.83 -10.45 18.89
C THR A 80 15.65 -9.78 18.26
N VAL A 81 15.30 -10.20 17.05
CA VAL A 81 14.09 -9.78 16.35
C VAL A 81 13.14 -10.97 16.25
N SER A 82 11.97 -10.85 16.83
CA SER A 82 10.94 -11.88 16.73
C SER A 82 9.98 -11.58 15.58
N VAL A 83 9.69 -12.61 14.78
CA VAL A 83 8.68 -12.58 13.72
C VAL A 83 7.54 -13.49 14.12
N THR A 84 6.37 -12.95 14.36
CA THR A 84 5.16 -13.72 14.64
C THR A 84 4.62 -14.31 13.35
N LEU A 85 4.42 -15.62 13.31
CA LEU A 85 3.80 -16.31 12.20
C LEU A 85 2.28 -16.18 12.30
N ALA A 86 1.64 -15.85 11.19
CA ALA A 86 0.19 -15.76 11.08
C ALA A 86 -0.30 -16.52 9.86
N GLU A 87 -1.53 -17.01 9.95
CA GLU A 87 -2.20 -17.66 8.85
C GLU A 87 -2.89 -16.62 7.98
N TYR A 88 -2.66 -16.72 6.67
CA TYR A 88 -3.31 -15.87 5.68
C TYR A 88 -3.98 -16.75 4.64
N GLY A 89 -5.17 -16.35 4.21
CA GLY A 89 -5.89 -17.09 3.20
C GLY A 89 -7.19 -16.38 2.80
N ASN A 90 -7.65 -16.71 1.61
CA ASN A 90 -8.96 -16.28 1.11
C ASN A 90 -9.52 -17.38 0.21
N ALA A 91 -10.85 -17.54 0.18
CA ALA A 91 -11.48 -18.59 -0.62
C ALA A 91 -12.78 -18.11 -1.28
N ALA A 92 -13.01 -18.55 -2.51
CA ALA A 92 -14.25 -18.40 -3.24
C ALA A 92 -14.95 -19.75 -3.39
N LEU A 93 -16.28 -19.76 -3.27
CA LEU A 93 -17.09 -20.93 -3.49
C LEU A 93 -17.71 -20.89 -4.89
N VAL A 94 -17.38 -21.87 -5.72
CA VAL A 94 -17.96 -22.04 -7.05
C VAL A 94 -19.06 -23.08 -6.98
N THR A 95 -20.26 -22.74 -7.51
CA THR A 95 -21.38 -23.65 -7.52
C THR A 95 -21.42 -24.45 -8.83
N ARG A 96 -21.78 -25.70 -8.76
CA ARG A 96 -21.98 -26.55 -9.96
C ARG A 96 -23.03 -26.00 -10.92
N LYS A 97 -24.05 -25.30 -10.40
CA LYS A 97 -25.04 -24.63 -11.22
C LYS A 97 -24.41 -23.53 -12.08
N LEU A 98 -23.50 -22.75 -11.50
CA LEU A 98 -22.78 -21.71 -12.24
C LEU A 98 -21.92 -22.31 -13.35
N GLN A 99 -21.20 -23.41 -13.08
CA GLN A 99 -20.41 -24.11 -14.10
C GLN A 99 -21.24 -24.65 -15.25
N LEU A 100 -22.47 -25.14 -14.98
CA LEU A 100 -23.37 -25.68 -15.99
C LEU A 100 -24.03 -24.59 -16.85
N PHE A 101 -24.29 -23.42 -16.30
CA PHE A 101 -24.99 -22.33 -16.99
C PHE A 101 -24.07 -21.23 -17.50
N SER A 102 -22.79 -21.24 -17.10
CA SER A 102 -21.82 -20.29 -17.60
C SER A 102 -21.41 -20.60 -19.03
N LEU A 103 -21.34 -19.56 -19.85
CA LEU A 103 -20.87 -19.65 -21.24
C LEU A 103 -19.34 -19.80 -21.33
N SER A 104 -18.61 -19.34 -20.32
CA SER A 104 -17.15 -19.43 -20.21
C SER A 104 -16.73 -20.40 -19.09
N ASP A 105 -15.52 -20.93 -19.17
CA ASP A 105 -14.96 -21.77 -18.11
C ASP A 105 -14.65 -20.90 -16.87
N VAL A 106 -15.40 -21.11 -15.80
CA VAL A 106 -15.35 -20.30 -14.58
C VAL A 106 -14.14 -20.68 -13.71
N ASP A 107 -13.75 -21.93 -13.69
CA ASP A 107 -12.71 -22.42 -12.78
C ASP A 107 -11.32 -21.76 -13.02
N PRO A 108 -10.81 -21.64 -14.27
CA PRO A 108 -9.55 -20.94 -14.53
C PRO A 108 -9.62 -19.46 -14.20
N ALA A 109 -10.75 -18.80 -14.50
CA ALA A 109 -10.93 -17.38 -14.20
C ALA A 109 -10.92 -17.11 -12.68
N VAL A 110 -11.60 -17.95 -11.89
CA VAL A 110 -11.58 -17.86 -10.43
C VAL A 110 -10.19 -18.15 -9.87
N ALA A 111 -9.49 -19.15 -10.41
CA ALA A 111 -8.14 -19.49 -9.98
C ALA A 111 -7.15 -18.32 -10.22
N ASP A 112 -7.24 -17.63 -11.36
CA ASP A 112 -6.41 -16.47 -11.66
C ASP A 112 -6.73 -15.27 -10.73
N ILE A 113 -8.00 -15.01 -10.45
CA ILE A 113 -8.42 -13.99 -9.49
C ILE A 113 -7.86 -14.29 -8.09
N ILE A 114 -7.93 -15.55 -7.66
CA ILE A 114 -7.42 -15.99 -6.36
C ILE A 114 -5.89 -15.90 -6.31
N ALA A 115 -5.19 -16.27 -7.38
CA ALA A 115 -3.73 -16.16 -7.45
C ALA A 115 -3.27 -14.69 -7.36
N TYR A 116 -3.97 -13.79 -8.06
CA TYR A 116 -3.69 -12.36 -7.92
C TYR A 116 -4.00 -11.84 -6.50
N ASN A 117 -5.13 -12.25 -5.91
CA ASN A 117 -5.49 -11.88 -4.54
C ASN A 117 -4.46 -12.36 -3.52
N LEU A 118 -3.88 -13.55 -3.71
CA LEU A 118 -2.76 -14.04 -2.90
C LEU A 118 -1.59 -13.04 -2.95
N ALA A 119 -1.09 -12.75 -4.16
CA ALA A 119 0.06 -11.87 -4.33
C ALA A 119 -0.22 -10.45 -3.80
N ASP A 120 -1.41 -9.93 -4.05
CA ASP A 120 -1.89 -8.64 -3.57
C ASP A 120 -1.94 -8.55 -2.04
N SER A 121 -2.55 -9.54 -1.39
CA SER A 121 -2.72 -9.56 0.06
C SER A 121 -1.38 -9.60 0.79
N LEU A 122 -0.45 -10.43 0.32
CA LEU A 122 0.88 -10.55 0.91
C LEU A 122 1.71 -9.28 0.73
N ASP A 123 1.58 -8.63 -0.42
CA ASP A 123 2.26 -7.37 -0.71
C ASP A 123 1.77 -6.25 0.23
N VAL A 124 0.46 -6.16 0.44
CA VAL A 124 -0.14 -5.19 1.38
C VAL A 124 0.32 -5.42 2.82
N VAL A 125 0.38 -6.68 3.27
CA VAL A 125 0.85 -6.99 4.63
C VAL A 125 2.33 -6.62 4.80
N ALA A 126 3.19 -6.96 3.84
CA ALA A 126 4.60 -6.59 3.83
C ALA A 126 4.78 -5.05 3.85
N GLN A 127 4.00 -4.33 3.04
CA GLN A 127 4.01 -2.87 3.01
C GLN A 127 3.57 -2.26 4.34
N ASN A 128 2.57 -2.84 5.00
CA ASN A 128 2.11 -2.38 6.31
C ASN A 128 3.20 -2.45 7.39
N VAL A 129 4.09 -3.43 7.31
CA VAL A 129 5.24 -3.55 8.21
C VAL A 129 6.31 -2.49 7.88
N LEU A 130 6.61 -2.28 6.61
CA LEU A 130 7.61 -1.28 6.17
C LEU A 130 7.18 0.14 6.52
N ARG A 131 5.89 0.48 6.33
CA ARG A 131 5.38 1.83 6.59
C ARG A 131 5.40 2.24 8.08
N GLN A 132 5.55 1.29 8.99
CA GLN A 132 5.65 1.55 10.43
C GLN A 132 7.08 1.85 10.88
N GLY A 133 8.07 1.91 9.97
CA GLY A 133 9.44 2.27 10.28
C GLY A 133 9.52 3.61 11.03
N THR A 134 10.45 3.72 11.98
CA THR A 134 10.59 4.89 12.85
C THR A 134 11.43 6.00 12.23
N ASN A 135 12.30 5.66 11.27
CA ASN A 135 13.14 6.62 10.57
C ASN A 135 12.36 7.31 9.46
N VAL A 136 11.91 8.54 9.73
CA VAL A 136 11.08 9.33 8.82
C VAL A 136 11.77 10.64 8.48
N ILE A 137 11.71 11.02 7.21
CA ILE A 137 12.04 12.36 6.72
C ILE A 137 10.76 12.93 6.08
N TYR A 138 10.45 14.17 6.42
CA TYR A 138 9.30 14.87 5.88
C TYR A 138 9.74 15.81 4.76
N GLY A 139 8.98 15.89 3.68
CA GLY A 139 9.23 16.81 2.58
C GLY A 139 9.20 18.26 3.00
N GLY A 140 9.96 19.09 2.31
CA GLY A 140 10.11 20.49 2.63
C GLY A 140 10.79 20.71 4.00
N THR A 141 10.20 21.56 4.82
CA THR A 141 10.68 21.87 6.19
C THR A 141 9.77 21.29 7.28
N ARG A 142 8.92 20.33 6.92
CA ARG A 142 7.92 19.77 7.84
C ARG A 142 8.54 18.86 8.88
N THR A 143 7.85 18.72 10.02
CA THR A 143 8.30 17.90 11.15
C THR A 143 7.31 16.79 11.53
N SER A 144 6.14 16.77 10.91
CA SER A 144 5.11 15.75 11.15
C SER A 144 4.24 15.54 9.91
N THR A 145 3.66 14.35 9.79
CA THR A 145 2.74 13.97 8.72
C THR A 145 1.57 14.96 8.58
N ALA A 146 0.96 15.34 9.71
CA ALA A 146 -0.22 16.20 9.74
C ALA A 146 0.04 17.66 9.24
N THR A 147 1.29 18.05 9.05
CA THR A 147 1.64 19.39 8.55
C THR A 147 2.02 19.43 7.08
N ILE A 148 2.08 18.27 6.43
CA ILE A 148 2.44 18.15 5.01
C ILE A 148 1.31 18.73 4.14
N THR A 149 1.67 19.62 3.24
CA THR A 149 0.79 20.20 2.24
C THR A 149 1.11 19.63 0.85
N ALA A 150 0.25 19.87 -0.12
CA ALA A 150 0.46 19.43 -1.50
C ALA A 150 1.73 20.03 -2.16
N SER A 151 2.21 21.18 -1.65
CA SER A 151 3.45 21.81 -2.13
C SER A 151 4.73 21.23 -1.52
N ASP A 152 4.63 20.41 -0.48
CA ASP A 152 5.78 19.76 0.15
C ASP A 152 6.13 18.48 -0.64
N THR A 153 6.57 18.65 -1.89
CA THR A 153 6.94 17.57 -2.79
C THR A 153 8.32 17.01 -2.47
N ILE A 154 8.60 15.81 -2.98
CA ILE A 154 9.93 15.21 -2.86
C ILE A 154 10.96 16.00 -3.69
N ASP A 155 12.15 16.18 -3.14
CA ASP A 155 13.27 16.78 -3.86
C ASP A 155 14.53 15.90 -3.78
N SER A 156 15.53 16.26 -4.59
CA SER A 156 16.83 15.58 -4.64
C SER A 156 17.61 15.71 -3.33
N ALA A 157 17.40 16.80 -2.57
CA ALA A 157 18.07 17.02 -1.29
C ALA A 157 17.57 16.05 -0.22
N ASP A 158 16.28 15.72 -0.21
CA ASP A 158 15.73 14.74 0.72
C ASP A 158 16.25 13.35 0.45
N LEU A 159 16.36 12.96 -0.84
CA LEU A 159 16.97 11.68 -1.23
C LEU A 159 18.42 11.59 -0.79
N ARG A 160 19.22 12.64 -1.03
CA ARG A 160 20.63 12.70 -0.57
C ARG A 160 20.76 12.57 0.93
N LYS A 161 19.87 13.23 1.69
CA LYS A 161 19.84 13.11 3.17
C LYS A 161 19.62 11.65 3.58
N VAL A 162 18.64 10.96 2.98
CA VAL A 162 18.35 9.56 3.32
C VAL A 162 19.50 8.65 2.94
N VAL A 163 20.04 8.77 1.73
CA VAL A 163 21.18 7.94 1.29
C VAL A 163 22.41 8.17 2.17
N ALA A 164 22.68 9.44 2.57
CA ALA A 164 23.75 9.74 3.50
C ALA A 164 23.52 9.09 4.87
N LYS A 165 22.30 9.11 5.39
CA LYS A 165 21.93 8.45 6.65
C LYS A 165 22.06 6.94 6.57
N LEU A 166 21.59 6.30 5.50
CA LEU A 166 21.75 4.86 5.28
C LEU A 166 23.23 4.46 5.26
N ARG A 167 24.08 5.22 4.56
CA ARG A 167 25.51 4.98 4.52
C ARG A 167 26.18 5.21 5.88
N SER A 168 25.79 6.27 6.60
CA SER A 168 26.28 6.56 7.97
C SER A 168 25.92 5.43 8.94
N ASN A 169 24.75 4.83 8.79
CA ASN A 169 24.30 3.67 9.56
C ASN A 169 24.91 2.34 9.08
N LYS A 170 25.86 2.37 8.14
CA LYS A 170 26.50 1.19 7.55
C LYS A 170 25.50 0.20 6.93
N ALA A 171 24.33 0.68 6.50
CA ALA A 171 23.34 -0.16 5.84
C ALA A 171 23.89 -0.73 4.53
N VAL A 172 23.75 -2.03 4.33
CA VAL A 172 24.25 -2.70 3.13
C VAL A 172 23.34 -2.39 1.96
N PRO A 173 23.85 -1.88 0.82
CA PRO A 173 23.05 -1.65 -0.39
C PRO A 173 22.44 -2.94 -0.93
N ARG A 174 21.28 -2.85 -1.61
CA ARG A 174 20.55 -4.02 -2.08
C ARG A 174 21.04 -4.53 -3.44
N ALA A 175 21.40 -3.65 -4.35
CA ALA A 175 21.89 -3.98 -5.69
C ALA A 175 23.23 -3.26 -5.95
N GLY A 176 24.35 -3.99 -5.89
CA GLY A 176 25.67 -3.38 -6.02
C GLY A 176 25.91 -2.30 -4.97
N SER A 177 26.00 -1.03 -5.37
CA SER A 177 26.15 0.14 -4.50
C SER A 177 24.84 0.91 -4.29
N LEU A 178 23.70 0.41 -4.79
CA LEU A 178 22.43 1.12 -4.85
C LEU A 178 21.45 0.63 -3.79
N TYR A 179 20.72 1.56 -3.19
CA TYR A 179 19.58 1.28 -2.30
C TYR A 179 18.29 1.16 -3.11
N TRP A 180 17.35 0.36 -2.64
CA TRP A 180 16.03 0.24 -3.26
C TRP A 180 15.11 1.38 -2.81
N VAL A 181 14.38 1.95 -3.77
CA VAL A 181 13.37 2.97 -3.51
C VAL A 181 12.06 2.57 -4.16
N GLY A 182 11.02 2.42 -3.33
CA GLY A 182 9.65 2.28 -3.81
C GLY A 182 8.95 3.63 -3.81
N ILE A 183 8.50 4.09 -4.97
CA ILE A 183 7.90 5.41 -5.17
C ILE A 183 6.53 5.30 -5.86
N HIS A 184 5.59 6.17 -5.46
CA HIS A 184 4.30 6.28 -6.16
C HIS A 184 4.46 7.11 -7.45
N PRO A 185 3.70 6.81 -8.54
CA PRO A 185 3.79 7.55 -9.81
C PRO A 185 3.63 9.07 -9.68
N GLU A 186 2.72 9.54 -8.82
CA GLU A 186 2.50 10.96 -8.60
C GLU A 186 3.74 11.64 -7.98
N VAL A 187 4.39 10.97 -7.02
CA VAL A 187 5.61 11.48 -6.39
C VAL A 187 6.80 11.41 -7.35
N SER A 188 6.86 10.37 -8.20
CA SER A 188 7.90 10.25 -9.21
C SER A 188 7.78 11.34 -10.29
N HIS A 189 6.55 11.78 -10.60
CA HIS A 189 6.31 12.92 -11.48
C HIS A 189 6.97 14.18 -10.91
N ASP A 190 6.74 14.47 -9.62
CA ASP A 190 7.28 15.67 -8.97
C ASP A 190 8.80 15.65 -8.91
N LEU A 191 9.40 14.50 -8.59
CA LEU A 191 10.86 14.34 -8.59
C LEU A 191 11.45 14.59 -9.98
N ARG A 192 10.79 14.14 -11.04
CA ARG A 192 11.21 14.37 -12.43
C ARG A 192 10.93 15.78 -12.94
N ALA A 193 10.01 16.50 -12.30
CA ALA A 193 9.71 17.89 -12.61
C ALA A 193 10.71 18.88 -11.97
N GLU A 194 11.56 18.42 -11.04
CA GLU A 194 12.60 19.24 -10.44
C GLU A 194 13.53 19.81 -11.51
N SER A 195 13.65 21.14 -11.51
CA SER A 195 14.46 21.89 -12.49
C SER A 195 15.79 22.32 -11.87
N GLY A 196 16.85 22.33 -12.69
CA GLY A 196 18.20 22.76 -12.27
C GLY A 196 19.26 21.73 -12.62
N SER A 197 20.53 22.09 -12.50
CA SER A 197 21.69 21.24 -12.85
C SER A 197 21.84 19.99 -11.96
N ILE A 198 21.03 19.85 -10.93
CA ILE A 198 21.02 18.72 -9.99
C ILE A 198 19.74 17.88 -10.16
N GLY A 199 18.79 18.32 -10.98
CA GLY A 199 17.52 17.64 -11.19
C GLY A 199 17.68 16.27 -11.85
N TRP A 200 16.70 15.39 -11.63
CA TRP A 200 16.62 14.05 -12.24
C TRP A 200 16.91 14.06 -13.75
N ARG A 201 16.33 15.03 -14.44
CA ARG A 201 16.37 15.12 -15.90
C ARG A 201 17.78 15.42 -16.44
N ASP A 202 18.53 16.31 -15.78
CA ASP A 202 19.89 16.68 -16.19
C ASP A 202 20.88 15.53 -15.97
N THR A 203 20.81 14.89 -14.83
CA THR A 203 21.66 13.74 -14.48
C THR A 203 21.47 12.57 -15.46
N HIS A 204 20.23 12.32 -15.91
CA HIS A 204 19.94 11.22 -16.85
C HIS A 204 20.28 11.54 -18.31
N SER A 205 20.44 12.82 -18.67
CA SER A 205 20.88 13.19 -20.01
C SER A 205 22.34 12.81 -20.31
N HIS A 206 23.12 12.57 -19.26
CA HIS A 206 24.54 12.24 -19.34
C HIS A 206 24.88 10.79 -18.96
N THR A 207 23.89 9.98 -18.57
CA THR A 207 24.14 8.60 -18.14
C THR A 207 23.82 7.64 -19.26
N ASP A 208 24.80 6.79 -19.60
CA ASP A 208 24.63 5.74 -20.59
C ASP A 208 23.52 4.75 -20.19
N ALA A 209 22.62 4.46 -21.11
CA ALA A 209 21.43 3.63 -20.90
C ALA A 209 21.73 2.13 -20.63
N SER A 210 22.95 1.78 -20.23
CA SER A 210 23.43 0.41 -20.14
C SER A 210 23.01 -0.35 -18.86
N LEU A 211 22.41 0.33 -17.88
CA LEU A 211 21.74 -0.36 -16.75
C LEU A 211 20.37 -0.82 -17.21
N GLY A 212 20.32 -1.93 -17.93
CA GLY A 212 19.08 -2.58 -18.31
C GLY A 212 18.17 -2.75 -17.08
N ASN A 213 16.87 -2.70 -17.30
CA ASN A 213 15.82 -2.85 -16.28
C ASN A 213 16.09 -4.09 -15.42
N LEU A 214 16.81 -3.92 -14.31
CA LEU A 214 17.11 -4.99 -13.36
C LEU A 214 15.85 -5.52 -12.69
N PHE A 215 14.79 -4.70 -12.66
CA PHE A 215 13.49 -5.04 -12.06
C PHE A 215 12.35 -4.46 -12.90
N ALA A 216 11.25 -5.18 -13.01
CA ALA A 216 10.04 -4.66 -13.62
C ALA A 216 9.59 -3.38 -12.86
N GLY A 217 9.26 -2.31 -13.60
CA GLY A 217 8.88 -1.02 -13.03
C GLY A 217 10.04 -0.10 -12.62
N THR A 218 11.31 -0.48 -12.88
CA THR A 218 12.45 0.41 -12.63
C THR A 218 12.41 1.59 -13.60
N ILE A 219 12.44 2.81 -13.05
CA ILE A 219 12.45 4.05 -13.84
C ILE A 219 13.84 4.68 -13.99
N GLY A 220 14.81 4.25 -13.19
CA GLY A 220 16.18 4.71 -13.27
C GLY A 220 16.94 4.66 -11.95
N THR A 221 18.17 5.17 -11.99
CA THR A 221 19.05 5.29 -10.81
C THR A 221 19.36 6.76 -10.56
N TYR A 222 19.29 7.20 -9.32
CA TYR A 222 19.57 8.58 -8.95
C TYR A 222 20.12 8.64 -7.53
N GLU A 223 21.13 9.46 -7.29
CA GLU A 223 21.74 9.71 -5.96
C GLU A 223 22.09 8.44 -5.17
N GLY A 224 22.53 7.37 -5.85
CA GLY A 224 22.90 6.12 -5.17
C GLY A 224 21.73 5.19 -4.82
N ALA A 225 20.56 5.44 -5.39
CA ALA A 225 19.38 4.62 -5.25
C ALA A 225 18.81 4.22 -6.61
N PHE A 226 18.17 3.06 -6.70
CA PHE A 226 17.39 2.67 -7.88
C PHE A 226 15.89 2.71 -7.54
N PHE A 227 15.13 3.27 -8.45
CA PHE A 227 13.73 3.60 -8.25
C PHE A 227 12.83 2.60 -8.94
N VAL A 228 11.87 2.09 -8.16
CA VAL A 228 10.81 1.21 -8.64
C VAL A 228 9.49 1.93 -8.44
N GLU A 229 8.82 2.22 -9.54
CA GLU A 229 7.53 2.90 -9.53
C GLU A 229 6.39 1.89 -9.38
N ASN A 230 5.52 2.12 -8.41
CA ASN A 230 4.35 1.28 -8.22
C ASN A 230 3.18 2.12 -7.67
N ALA A 231 2.04 2.08 -8.36
CA ALA A 231 0.81 2.76 -7.94
C ALA A 231 0.23 2.22 -6.61
N ARG A 232 0.75 1.08 -6.13
CA ARG A 232 0.35 0.47 -4.86
C ARG A 232 1.14 0.98 -3.66
N MET A 233 2.14 1.85 -3.87
CA MET A 233 2.85 2.48 -2.75
C MET A 233 1.87 3.26 -1.90
N PHE A 234 2.01 3.10 -0.58
CA PHE A 234 1.03 3.59 0.39
C PHE A 234 0.87 5.11 0.34
N SER A 235 -0.35 5.53 0.23
CA SER A 235 -0.76 6.93 0.40
C SER A 235 -2.00 6.99 1.30
N ALA A 236 -2.11 8.05 2.09
CA ALA A 236 -3.27 8.28 2.95
C ALA A 236 -3.58 9.78 3.07
N LYS A 237 -4.84 10.10 3.28
CA LYS A 237 -5.28 11.47 3.58
C LYS A 237 -5.08 11.75 5.08
N ASP A 238 -3.85 12.03 5.47
CA ASP A 238 -3.42 12.30 6.86
C ASP A 238 -2.51 13.53 6.99
N GLY A 239 -2.38 14.31 5.92
CA GLY A 239 -1.65 15.57 5.87
C GLY A 239 -2.43 16.78 6.40
N ALA A 240 -2.02 17.97 6.00
CA ALA A 240 -2.64 19.22 6.40
C ALA A 240 -4.04 19.39 5.78
N ASP A 241 -4.91 20.05 6.51
CA ASP A 241 -6.22 20.43 6.03
C ASP A 241 -6.09 21.48 4.91
N GLN A 242 -6.85 21.29 3.85
CA GLN A 242 -6.95 22.24 2.73
C GLN A 242 -8.14 23.20 2.94
N THR A 243 -8.34 24.09 1.97
CA THR A 243 -9.50 24.97 1.98
C THR A 243 -10.79 24.17 1.94
N ALA A 244 -11.69 24.44 2.88
CA ALA A 244 -12.98 23.78 2.95
C ALA A 244 -13.80 24.00 1.66
N LEU A 245 -14.50 22.96 1.23
CA LEU A 245 -15.44 23.06 0.11
C LEU A 245 -16.66 23.88 0.51
N ALA A 246 -17.40 24.36 -0.49
CA ALA A 246 -18.64 25.11 -0.26
C ALA A 246 -19.62 24.29 0.60
N THR A 247 -20.23 24.95 1.58
CA THR A 247 -21.21 24.32 2.47
C THR A 247 -22.47 23.89 1.72
N THR A 248 -23.04 22.78 2.14
CA THR A 248 -24.26 22.22 1.52
C THR A 248 -25.21 21.72 2.59
N ALA A 249 -26.51 21.90 2.36
CA ALA A 249 -27.53 21.35 3.24
C ALA A 249 -27.72 19.84 3.02
N VAL A 250 -27.91 19.11 4.09
CA VAL A 250 -28.28 17.68 4.07
C VAL A 250 -29.68 17.54 3.47
N THR A 251 -29.86 16.60 2.58
CA THR A 251 -31.16 16.27 1.96
C THR A 251 -31.76 14.98 2.53
N VAL A 252 -30.93 14.04 2.97
CA VAL A 252 -31.35 12.79 3.61
C VAL A 252 -30.78 12.78 5.02
N ALA A 253 -31.66 12.81 6.00
CA ALA A 253 -31.31 12.87 7.42
C ALA A 253 -30.53 11.63 7.87
N GLY A 254 -29.55 11.86 8.75
CA GLY A 254 -28.84 10.81 9.49
C GLY A 254 -29.39 10.66 10.89
N THR A 255 -29.43 9.44 11.41
CA THR A 255 -29.86 9.17 12.79
C THR A 255 -28.79 9.54 13.79
N SER A 256 -29.19 9.86 15.03
CA SER A 256 -28.26 9.91 16.16
C SER A 256 -27.58 8.54 16.35
N ALA A 257 -26.27 8.55 16.61
CA ALA A 257 -25.43 7.38 16.61
C ALA A 257 -25.36 6.59 15.26
N GLY A 258 -25.94 7.15 14.18
CA GLY A 258 -25.78 6.63 12.82
C GLY A 258 -24.45 7.07 12.20
N PHE A 259 -24.08 6.41 11.11
CA PHE A 259 -22.84 6.68 10.39
C PHE A 259 -23.08 7.29 9.00
N THR A 260 -24.31 7.56 8.64
CA THR A 260 -24.67 7.97 7.27
C THR A 260 -25.61 9.17 7.25
N PHE A 261 -25.46 10.00 6.22
CA PHE A 261 -26.41 11.05 5.82
C PHE A 261 -26.19 11.37 4.34
N GLY A 262 -27.14 12.06 3.71
CA GLY A 262 -27.08 12.32 2.28
C GLY A 262 -27.21 13.79 1.93
N VAL A 263 -26.59 14.18 0.82
CA VAL A 263 -26.69 15.50 0.19
C VAL A 263 -27.14 15.37 -1.27
N ALA A 264 -27.51 16.47 -1.89
CA ALA A 264 -27.83 16.46 -3.32
C ALA A 264 -26.58 16.05 -4.14
N SER A 265 -26.74 15.16 -5.12
CA SER A 265 -25.65 14.69 -5.96
C SER A 265 -25.01 15.80 -6.83
N SER A 266 -25.72 16.88 -7.07
CA SER A 266 -25.22 18.08 -7.76
C SER A 266 -24.41 19.03 -6.87
N ALA A 267 -24.35 18.79 -5.55
CA ALA A 267 -23.60 19.64 -4.64
C ALA A 267 -22.09 19.53 -4.86
N VAL A 268 -21.36 20.63 -4.66
CA VAL A 268 -19.89 20.64 -4.81
C VAL A 268 -19.21 19.59 -3.92
N ILE A 269 -19.68 19.41 -2.69
CA ILE A 269 -19.14 18.41 -1.79
C ILE A 269 -19.43 16.97 -2.27
N ALA A 270 -20.52 16.73 -3.00
CA ALA A 270 -20.84 15.41 -3.54
C ALA A 270 -19.95 15.03 -4.72
N THR A 271 -19.44 16.01 -5.46
CA THR A 271 -18.61 15.78 -6.66
C THR A 271 -17.12 15.85 -6.40
N ARG A 272 -16.69 16.54 -5.34
CA ARG A 272 -15.27 16.79 -5.03
C ARG A 272 -14.76 16.16 -3.74
N ALA A 273 -15.65 15.72 -2.84
CA ALA A 273 -15.22 15.02 -1.63
C ALA A 273 -14.68 13.64 -1.96
N GLU A 274 -13.66 13.23 -1.22
CA GLU A 274 -13.06 11.91 -1.34
C GLU A 274 -13.04 11.18 0.01
N VAL A 275 -12.88 9.88 -0.05
CA VAL A 275 -12.68 9.07 1.15
C VAL A 275 -11.42 9.53 1.90
N GLY A 276 -11.54 9.75 3.20
CA GLY A 276 -10.50 10.28 4.06
C GLY A 276 -10.59 11.77 4.36
N ASP A 277 -11.42 12.53 3.63
CA ASP A 277 -11.66 13.95 3.93
C ASP A 277 -12.44 14.12 5.23
N LYS A 278 -12.17 15.22 5.92
CA LYS A 278 -12.92 15.58 7.13
C LYS A 278 -14.27 16.15 6.77
N ILE A 279 -15.27 15.82 7.56
CA ILE A 279 -16.60 16.37 7.42
C ILE A 279 -17.09 16.89 8.76
N SER A 280 -17.75 18.05 8.75
CA SER A 280 -18.25 18.71 9.94
C SER A 280 -19.64 19.29 9.70
N GLY A 281 -20.42 19.38 10.77
CA GLY A 281 -21.79 19.92 10.76
C GLY A 281 -22.47 19.67 12.09
N THR A 282 -23.62 20.30 12.31
CA THR A 282 -24.40 20.06 13.54
C THR A 282 -24.82 18.59 13.61
N GLY A 283 -24.54 17.93 14.71
CA GLY A 283 -24.83 16.52 14.90
C GLY A 283 -23.78 15.55 14.36
N ILE A 284 -22.74 16.04 13.68
CA ILE A 284 -21.60 15.24 13.20
C ILE A 284 -20.44 15.41 14.17
N ALA A 285 -19.71 14.35 14.45
CA ALA A 285 -18.52 14.43 15.31
C ALA A 285 -17.45 15.32 14.64
N SER A 286 -16.77 16.16 15.42
CA SER A 286 -15.78 17.11 14.90
C SER A 286 -14.55 16.45 14.27
N THR A 287 -14.31 15.16 14.59
CA THR A 287 -13.20 14.35 14.07
C THR A 287 -13.62 13.43 12.94
N ALA A 288 -14.89 13.47 12.52
CA ALA A 288 -15.44 12.55 11.53
C ALA A 288 -14.72 12.66 10.18
N LYS A 289 -14.37 11.51 9.61
CA LYS A 289 -13.83 11.37 8.28
C LYS A 289 -14.73 10.51 7.40
N ILE A 290 -14.77 10.82 6.14
CA ILE A 290 -15.55 10.07 5.16
C ILE A 290 -14.88 8.72 4.92
N THR A 291 -15.62 7.62 5.11
CA THR A 291 -15.15 6.24 4.85
C THR A 291 -15.70 5.66 3.56
N ALA A 292 -16.90 6.10 3.14
CA ALA A 292 -17.46 5.70 1.87
C ALA A 292 -18.37 6.79 1.30
N ILE A 293 -18.45 6.83 -0.02
CA ILE A 293 -19.30 7.73 -0.79
C ILE A 293 -20.10 6.88 -1.77
N SER A 294 -21.42 7.01 -1.75
CA SER A 294 -22.31 6.28 -2.64
C SER A 294 -23.35 7.21 -3.23
N THR A 295 -23.45 7.27 -4.55
CA THR A 295 -24.42 8.09 -5.25
C THR A 295 -25.52 7.22 -5.84
N SER A 296 -26.77 7.52 -5.53
CA SER A 296 -27.94 6.87 -6.08
C SER A 296 -28.97 7.93 -6.50
N GLY A 297 -29.24 8.02 -7.80
CA GLY A 297 -30.12 9.03 -8.36
C GLY A 297 -29.64 10.46 -8.05
N SER A 298 -30.47 11.25 -7.41
CA SER A 298 -30.17 12.65 -7.05
C SER A 298 -29.52 12.83 -5.69
N THR A 299 -29.15 11.74 -5.00
CA THR A 299 -28.58 11.81 -3.64
C THR A 299 -27.22 11.14 -3.60
N THR A 300 -26.26 11.82 -2.97
CA THR A 300 -24.97 11.25 -2.57
C THR A 300 -24.94 11.04 -1.07
N THR A 301 -24.76 9.81 -0.64
CA THR A 301 -24.69 9.40 0.77
C THR A 301 -23.23 9.31 1.18
N PHE A 302 -22.89 9.99 2.27
CA PHE A 302 -21.61 9.89 2.95
C PHE A 302 -21.72 8.93 4.13
N THR A 303 -20.73 8.05 4.25
CA THR A 303 -20.53 7.23 5.46
C THR A 303 -19.30 7.77 6.18
N VAL A 304 -19.38 7.89 7.49
CA VAL A 304 -18.32 8.43 8.35
C VAL A 304 -17.76 7.37 9.29
N ASP A 305 -16.53 7.58 9.76
CA ASP A 305 -15.82 6.65 10.66
C ASP A 305 -16.29 6.74 12.11
N VAL A 306 -16.84 7.89 12.51
CA VAL A 306 -17.35 8.15 13.87
C VAL A 306 -18.85 8.37 13.80
N ALA A 307 -19.58 7.76 14.72
CA ALA A 307 -21.03 7.90 14.83
C ALA A 307 -21.44 9.36 15.04
N ASN A 308 -22.56 9.76 14.45
CA ASN A 308 -23.15 11.07 14.64
C ASN A 308 -23.43 11.33 16.13
N THR A 309 -23.06 12.48 16.61
CA THR A 309 -23.28 12.90 18.02
C THR A 309 -24.73 13.24 18.32
N ALA A 310 -25.48 13.63 17.29
CA ALA A 310 -26.92 13.87 17.34
C ALA A 310 -27.57 13.56 15.99
N ALA A 311 -28.88 13.63 15.90
CA ALA A 311 -29.56 13.47 14.60
C ALA A 311 -29.15 14.59 13.63
N VAL A 312 -28.68 14.20 12.46
CA VAL A 312 -28.36 15.11 11.37
C VAL A 312 -29.66 15.33 10.59
N THR A 313 -30.31 16.46 10.80
CA THR A 313 -31.61 16.74 10.17
C THR A 313 -31.45 17.18 8.71
N ALA A 314 -32.46 16.96 7.90
CA ALA A 314 -32.56 17.61 6.59
C ALA A 314 -32.48 19.16 6.84
N THR A 315 -31.69 19.85 6.04
CA THR A 315 -31.31 21.26 6.22
C THR A 315 -30.10 21.56 7.12
N THR A 316 -29.57 20.54 7.86
CA THR A 316 -28.28 20.72 8.52
C THR A 316 -27.20 21.05 7.48
N VAL A 317 -26.46 22.12 7.72
CA VAL A 317 -25.36 22.53 6.83
C VAL A 317 -24.13 21.72 7.18
N VAL A 318 -23.57 21.07 6.18
CA VAL A 318 -22.33 20.28 6.28
C VAL A 318 -21.22 20.91 5.46
N THR A 319 -20.01 20.78 5.94
CA THR A 319 -18.79 21.26 5.30
C THR A 319 -17.80 20.12 5.20
N VAL A 320 -17.25 19.92 4.01
CA VAL A 320 -16.14 18.98 3.80
C VAL A 320 -14.85 19.77 3.72
N THR A 321 -13.86 19.38 4.50
CA THR A 321 -12.50 19.91 4.47
C THR A 321 -11.60 18.86 3.88
N PRO A 322 -11.14 19.01 2.63
CA PRO A 322 -10.20 18.08 2.02
C PRO A 322 -8.92 18.01 2.84
N VAL A 323 -8.40 16.80 2.99
CA VAL A 323 -7.13 16.55 3.68
C VAL A 323 -6.08 16.21 2.64
N THR A 324 -4.90 16.79 2.77
CA THR A 324 -3.77 16.52 1.86
C THR A 324 -3.42 15.04 1.88
N ARG A 325 -3.31 14.43 0.71
CA ARG A 325 -2.84 13.06 0.55
C ARG A 325 -1.32 13.03 0.74
N VAL A 326 -0.87 12.25 1.71
CA VAL A 326 0.55 12.03 1.99
C VAL A 326 0.99 10.70 1.40
N PHE A 327 2.05 10.74 0.64
CA PHE A 327 2.68 9.59 0.03
C PHE A 327 3.89 9.16 0.85
N ARG A 328 4.09 7.86 0.95
CA ARG A 328 5.21 7.27 1.70
C ARG A 328 6.16 6.56 0.76
N THR A 329 7.21 7.25 0.38
CA THR A 329 8.33 6.70 -0.38
C THR A 329 9.24 5.93 0.58
N ILE A 330 9.51 4.67 0.29
CA ILE A 330 10.30 3.77 1.15
C ILE A 330 11.67 3.56 0.53
N LEU A 331 12.72 3.82 1.30
CA LEU A 331 14.10 3.53 0.92
C LEU A 331 14.64 2.45 1.85
N CYS A 332 15.19 1.38 1.26
CA CYS A 332 15.73 0.29 2.05
C CYS A 332 17.00 -0.33 1.47
N GLY A 333 17.86 -0.77 2.39
CA GLY A 333 19.00 -1.63 2.12
C GLY A 333 18.65 -3.11 2.24
N LYS A 334 19.66 -3.96 2.28
CA LYS A 334 19.51 -5.36 2.69
C LYS A 334 19.16 -5.44 4.17
N GLN A 335 18.44 -6.49 4.53
CA GLN A 335 18.04 -6.77 5.91
C GLN A 335 17.12 -5.70 6.55
N ALA A 336 16.43 -4.89 5.73
CA ALA A 336 15.42 -3.96 6.23
C ALA A 336 14.13 -4.72 6.66
N LEU A 337 13.68 -5.66 5.85
CA LEU A 337 12.49 -6.48 6.09
C LEU A 337 12.86 -7.95 6.07
N ALA A 338 12.55 -8.68 7.12
CA ALA A 338 12.66 -10.14 7.17
C ALA A 338 11.30 -10.78 6.93
N GLU A 339 11.28 -11.82 6.11
CA GLU A 339 10.14 -12.70 5.91
C GLU A 339 10.45 -14.09 6.47
N ALA A 340 9.66 -14.54 7.44
CA ALA A 340 9.72 -15.91 7.95
C ALA A 340 8.59 -16.72 7.30
N VAL A 341 8.93 -17.84 6.67
CA VAL A 341 7.97 -18.68 5.95
C VAL A 341 7.93 -20.05 6.59
N ALA A 342 6.81 -20.41 7.22
CA ALA A 342 6.57 -21.75 7.73
C ALA A 342 5.89 -22.62 6.68
N GLN A 343 4.95 -22.05 5.93
CA GLN A 343 4.31 -22.68 4.78
C GLN A 343 4.21 -21.69 3.64
N GLU A 344 4.82 -22.01 2.51
CA GLU A 344 4.72 -21.16 1.30
C GLU A 344 3.26 -21.03 0.87
N PRO A 345 2.81 -19.79 0.59
CA PRO A 345 1.45 -19.56 0.15
C PRO A 345 1.23 -20.15 -1.25
N GLY A 346 0.12 -20.86 -1.40
CA GLY A 346 -0.26 -21.49 -2.65
C GLY A 346 -1.76 -21.56 -2.85
N VAL A 347 -2.18 -21.71 -4.10
CA VAL A 347 -3.58 -21.93 -4.45
C VAL A 347 -3.97 -23.35 -4.04
N VAL A 348 -5.07 -23.47 -3.32
CA VAL A 348 -5.61 -24.74 -2.83
C VAL A 348 -7.03 -24.92 -3.37
N ILE A 349 -7.27 -26.06 -3.97
CA ILE A 349 -8.62 -26.48 -4.35
C ILE A 349 -9.09 -27.46 -3.28
N GLY A 350 -10.06 -27.01 -2.49
CA GLY A 350 -10.59 -27.83 -1.40
C GLY A 350 -11.54 -28.94 -1.87
N PRO A 351 -11.82 -29.91 -1.00
CA PRO A 351 -12.84 -30.91 -1.27
C PRO A 351 -14.23 -30.26 -1.33
N VAL A 352 -15.16 -30.93 -1.99
CA VAL A 352 -16.54 -30.49 -2.06
C VAL A 352 -17.16 -30.52 -0.66
N THR A 353 -17.67 -29.38 -0.19
CA THR A 353 -18.11 -29.22 1.21
C THR A 353 -19.59 -29.56 1.44
N ASP A 354 -20.40 -29.69 0.38
CA ASP A 354 -21.83 -29.97 0.48
C ASP A 354 -22.16 -31.47 0.31
N LYS A 355 -23.13 -31.98 1.07
CA LYS A 355 -23.63 -33.37 0.97
C LYS A 355 -24.12 -33.77 -0.44
N LEU A 356 -24.53 -32.78 -1.25
CA LEU A 356 -24.95 -32.99 -2.65
C LEU A 356 -23.83 -32.68 -3.66
N MET A 357 -22.60 -32.44 -3.19
CA MET A 357 -21.42 -32.13 -4.02
C MET A 357 -21.60 -30.92 -4.97
N ARG A 358 -22.30 -29.87 -4.50
CA ARG A 358 -22.64 -28.70 -5.31
C ARG A 358 -21.65 -27.55 -5.19
N PHE A 359 -20.88 -27.48 -4.08
CA PHE A 359 -19.97 -26.35 -3.78
C PHE A 359 -18.53 -26.80 -3.81
N ARG A 360 -17.72 -26.16 -4.66
CA ARG A 360 -16.29 -26.40 -4.76
C ARG A 360 -15.55 -25.15 -4.29
N PRO A 361 -14.81 -25.21 -3.19
CA PRO A 361 -13.98 -24.10 -2.76
C PRO A 361 -12.67 -24.03 -3.54
N ILE A 362 -12.33 -22.85 -4.04
CA ILE A 362 -11.02 -22.52 -4.61
C ILE A 362 -10.47 -21.37 -3.78
N GLY A 363 -9.29 -21.52 -3.21
CA GLY A 363 -8.73 -20.52 -2.35
C GLY A 363 -7.20 -20.55 -2.34
N TRP A 364 -6.61 -19.72 -1.53
CA TRP A 364 -5.19 -19.76 -1.23
C TRP A 364 -4.98 -19.77 0.28
N TYR A 365 -3.87 -20.34 0.71
CA TYR A 365 -3.51 -20.45 2.11
C TYR A 365 -2.00 -20.41 2.25
N GLY A 366 -1.49 -19.80 3.31
CA GLY A 366 -0.08 -19.77 3.67
C GLY A 366 0.13 -19.36 5.12
N VAL A 367 1.25 -19.77 5.69
CA VAL A 367 1.66 -19.43 7.06
C VAL A 367 3.02 -18.73 7.00
N LEU A 368 3.01 -17.43 7.29
CA LEU A 368 4.21 -16.62 7.16
C LEU A 368 4.09 -15.35 8.02
N GLY A 369 5.19 -14.65 8.19
CA GLY A 369 5.21 -13.42 8.97
C GLY A 369 6.32 -12.49 8.50
N TRP A 370 6.14 -11.20 8.77
CA TRP A 370 7.13 -10.18 8.46
C TRP A 370 7.46 -9.36 9.71
N SER A 371 8.71 -8.93 9.79
CA SER A 371 9.16 -7.96 10.79
C SER A 371 10.27 -7.09 10.21
N ARG A 372 10.38 -5.87 10.70
CA ARG A 372 11.56 -5.04 10.42
C ARG A 372 12.74 -5.66 11.13
N TYR A 373 13.78 -6.00 10.36
CA TYR A 373 14.94 -6.72 10.89
C TYR A 373 16.01 -5.74 11.38
N ARG A 374 16.36 -4.73 10.56
CA ARG A 374 17.27 -3.64 10.93
C ARG A 374 16.62 -2.31 10.61
N GLU A 375 16.22 -1.58 11.63
CA GLU A 375 15.57 -0.29 11.48
C GLU A 375 16.51 0.75 10.83
N GLU A 376 17.81 0.63 11.05
CA GLU A 376 18.84 1.51 10.48
C GLU A 376 18.96 1.39 8.95
N ALA A 377 18.51 0.26 8.39
CA ALA A 377 18.52 0.01 6.95
C ALA A 377 17.20 0.44 6.26
N LEU A 378 16.26 1.02 7.00
CA LEU A 378 14.96 1.45 6.52
C LEU A 378 14.74 2.92 6.79
N TYR A 379 14.39 3.67 5.75
CA TYR A 379 13.94 5.07 5.86
C TYR A 379 12.67 5.26 5.05
N ARG A 380 11.85 6.18 5.53
CA ARG A 380 10.60 6.60 4.88
C ARG A 380 10.64 8.10 4.64
N ILE A 381 10.32 8.53 3.42
CA ILE A 381 10.08 9.93 3.09
C ILE A 381 8.57 10.13 2.95
N GLU A 382 8.04 11.08 3.69
CA GLU A 382 6.63 11.45 3.62
C GLU A 382 6.49 12.81 2.94
N THR A 383 5.75 12.83 1.83
CA THR A 383 5.58 14.02 0.99
C THR A 383 4.16 14.16 0.49
N GLY A 384 3.76 15.37 0.12
CA GLY A 384 2.61 15.61 -0.72
C GLY A 384 2.93 15.30 -2.20
N SER A 385 2.00 15.65 -3.07
CA SER A 385 2.22 15.67 -4.52
C SER A 385 1.48 16.85 -5.14
N SER A 386 2.10 17.46 -6.15
CA SER A 386 1.50 18.56 -6.91
C SER A 386 0.26 18.11 -7.69
N ILE A 387 0.20 16.85 -8.12
CA ILE A 387 -0.94 16.26 -8.85
C ILE A 387 -2.14 16.03 -7.93
N ALA A 388 -1.89 15.58 -6.70
CA ALA A 388 -2.95 15.30 -5.73
C ALA A 388 -3.68 16.55 -5.20
N ALA A 389 -3.27 17.74 -5.63
CA ALA A 389 -3.91 19.01 -5.32
C ALA A 389 -5.02 19.42 -6.31
N LEU A 390 -5.25 18.60 -7.37
CA LEU A 390 -6.20 18.92 -8.44
C LEU A 390 -7.65 18.53 -8.07
#